data_7e258db113d3163030a818af529cf1e3
#
_entry.id   7e258db113d3163030a818af529cf1e3
#
_cell.length_a   1.000
_cell.length_b   1.000
_cell.length_c   1.000
_cell.angle_alpha   90.00
_cell.angle_beta   90.00
_cell.angle_gamma   90.00
#
_symmetry.space_group_name_H-M   'P 1'
#
loop_
_entity.id
_entity.type
_entity.pdbx_description
1 polymer ?
#
loop_
_entity_poly.entity_id
_entity_poly.type
_entity_poly.pdbx_seq_one_letter_code
_entity_poly.pdbx_strand_id
1 'polypeptide(L)'
;MRLNQLPDGLGGGGPTGGGQPGLASSPAEKQAAANTLHNHIEGDTKTAGAWADDETGAVVKAFAAKDGHGWLTSGAVGKAHTVWGEQMQSLVNKLSGDESALRNNNTLLMGTDFGVSDSARKVSVFDAYSPPPGQ
;
A
#
# COMPACT_ATOMS: atom_id res chain seq x y z
N MET A 1 6.88 -31.29 6.43
CA MET A 1 7.11 -29.90 6.86
C MET A 1 5.82 -29.39 7.47
N ARG A 2 5.77 -29.20 8.79
CA ARG A 2 4.62 -28.61 9.49
C ARG A 2 4.90 -27.12 9.71
N LEU A 3 4.26 -26.26 8.94
CA LEU A 3 4.47 -24.82 8.88
C LEU A 3 3.45 -24.04 9.75
N ASN A 4 2.95 -24.63 10.84
CA ASN A 4 2.04 -23.90 11.72
C ASN A 4 2.04 -24.49 13.15
N GLN A 5 3.19 -24.44 13.82
CA GLN A 5 3.24 -24.62 15.27
C GLN A 5 3.89 -23.39 15.90
N LEU A 6 3.05 -22.55 16.50
CA LEU A 6 3.53 -21.62 17.52
C LEU A 6 4.13 -22.44 18.64
N PRO A 7 5.25 -22.00 19.26
CA PRO A 7 5.81 -22.66 20.42
C PRO A 7 4.83 -22.64 21.59
N ASP A 8 4.47 -23.82 22.09
CA ASP A 8 3.76 -24.02 23.35
C ASP A 8 4.61 -23.46 24.50
N GLY A 9 4.27 -22.27 24.99
CA GLY A 9 5.04 -21.69 26.08
C GLY A 9 4.52 -20.38 26.68
N LEU A 10 3.28 -19.96 26.40
CA LEU A 10 2.67 -18.82 27.07
C LEU A 10 1.22 -19.14 27.50
N GLY A 11 1.06 -20.18 28.30
CA GLY A 11 -0.14 -20.41 29.06
C GLY A 11 0.07 -19.88 30.47
N GLY A 12 -0.63 -18.81 30.85
CA GLY A 12 -0.63 -18.32 32.22
C GLY A 12 -1.35 -17.01 32.41
N GLY A 13 -2.64 -17.07 32.70
CA GLY A 13 -3.25 -16.22 33.71
C GLY A 13 -3.93 -14.94 33.32
N GLY A 14 -5.26 -14.93 33.43
CA GLY A 14 -6.07 -13.76 33.77
C GLY A 14 -6.98 -13.23 32.65
N PRO A 15 -8.28 -12.97 32.98
CA PRO A 15 -9.21 -12.38 32.05
C PRO A 15 -9.03 -10.87 31.98
N THR A 16 -7.99 -10.43 31.31
CA THR A 16 -7.89 -9.04 30.84
C THR A 16 -8.08 -9.09 29.34
N GLY A 17 -9.12 -8.43 28.86
CA GLY A 17 -9.47 -8.30 27.45
C GLY A 17 -8.35 -7.63 26.63
N GLY A 18 -7.26 -8.36 26.44
CA GLY A 18 -6.19 -8.06 25.51
C GLY A 18 -6.59 -8.64 24.17
N GLY A 19 -7.26 -7.85 23.32
CA GLY A 19 -7.37 -8.18 21.91
C GLY A 19 -5.97 -8.49 21.40
N GLN A 20 -5.79 -9.65 20.75
CA GLN A 20 -4.59 -9.94 19.99
C GLN A 20 -4.28 -8.71 19.14
N PRO A 21 -2.98 -8.32 18.96
CA PRO A 21 -2.64 -7.31 17.99
C PRO A 21 -3.00 -7.87 16.61
N GLY A 22 -4.30 -7.79 16.30
CA GLY A 22 -4.79 -8.05 14.95
C GLY A 22 -4.13 -7.00 14.06
N LEU A 23 -3.98 -7.32 12.79
CA LEU A 23 -3.53 -6.42 11.73
C LEU A 23 -4.51 -5.24 11.53
N ALA A 24 -4.96 -4.63 12.62
CA ALA A 24 -5.84 -3.47 12.63
C ALA A 24 -4.97 -2.22 12.55
N SER A 25 -4.94 -1.60 11.38
CA SER A 25 -4.33 -0.29 11.20
C SER A 25 -5.39 0.80 11.40
N SER A 26 -5.02 1.83 12.16
CA SER A 26 -5.87 3.01 12.36
C SER A 26 -6.02 3.82 11.06
N PRO A 27 -7.08 4.66 10.94
CA PRO A 27 -7.22 5.60 9.84
C PRO A 27 -6.02 6.51 9.64
N ALA A 28 -5.41 6.96 10.74
CA ALA A 28 -4.22 7.82 10.71
C ALA A 28 -2.99 7.08 10.13
N GLU A 29 -2.78 5.82 10.50
CA GLU A 29 -1.69 5.00 9.96
C GLU A 29 -1.87 4.72 8.48
N LYS A 30 -3.09 4.46 8.02
CA LYS A 30 -3.40 4.29 6.59
C LYS A 30 -3.12 5.55 5.80
N GLN A 31 -3.50 6.71 6.34
CA GLN A 31 -3.24 7.99 5.70
C GLN A 31 -1.74 8.32 5.69
N ALA A 32 -1.01 8.03 6.76
CA ALA A 32 0.43 8.17 6.80
C ALA A 32 1.13 7.27 5.78
N ALA A 33 0.70 6.01 5.65
CA ALA A 33 1.22 5.09 4.64
C ALA A 33 0.95 5.58 3.22
N ALA A 34 -0.27 6.05 2.91
CA ALA A 34 -0.60 6.61 1.61
C ALA A 34 0.25 7.85 1.29
N ASN A 35 0.47 8.73 2.26
CA ASN A 35 1.32 9.90 2.08
C ASN A 35 2.79 9.52 1.86
N THR A 36 3.29 8.48 2.53
CA THR A 36 4.65 7.98 2.32
C THR A 36 4.81 7.38 0.92
N LEU A 37 3.83 6.61 0.45
CA LEU A 37 3.83 6.09 -0.91
C LEU A 37 3.90 7.22 -1.94
N HIS A 38 3.04 8.22 -1.80
CA HIS A 38 2.97 9.34 -2.73
C HIS A 38 4.22 10.23 -2.71
N ASN A 39 4.63 10.67 -1.51
CA ASN A 39 5.65 11.72 -1.38
C ASN A 39 7.09 11.18 -1.52
N HIS A 40 7.31 9.92 -1.21
CA HIS A 40 8.66 9.33 -1.18
C HIS A 40 8.79 8.20 -2.20
N ILE A 41 8.01 7.14 -2.08
CA ILE A 41 8.26 5.93 -2.86
C ILE A 41 8.01 6.14 -4.35
N GLU A 42 6.91 6.77 -4.75
CA GLU A 42 6.66 7.07 -6.16
C GLU A 42 7.68 8.04 -6.75
N GLY A 43 8.01 9.10 -6.01
CA GLY A 43 8.99 10.10 -6.43
C GLY A 43 10.38 9.50 -6.61
N ASP A 44 10.85 8.75 -5.62
CA ASP A 44 12.16 8.11 -5.63
C ASP A 44 12.25 7.04 -6.72
N THR A 45 11.17 6.29 -6.93
CA THR A 45 11.08 5.28 -8.00
C THR A 45 11.19 5.92 -9.38
N LYS A 46 10.49 7.03 -9.63
CA LYS A 46 10.58 7.78 -10.90
C LYS A 46 11.98 8.37 -11.10
N THR A 47 12.58 8.91 -10.05
CA THR A 47 13.93 9.48 -10.10
C THR A 47 14.98 8.41 -10.40
N ALA A 48 14.91 7.26 -9.72
CA ALA A 48 15.80 6.14 -9.99
C ALA A 48 15.63 5.60 -11.43
N GLY A 49 14.39 5.59 -11.92
CA GLY A 49 14.08 5.25 -13.30
C GLY A 49 14.76 6.18 -14.30
N ALA A 50 14.65 7.48 -14.10
CA ALA A 50 15.24 8.47 -14.98
C ALA A 50 16.79 8.37 -15.03
N TRP A 51 17.45 8.13 -13.91
CA TRP A 51 18.90 7.92 -13.89
C TRP A 51 19.33 6.69 -14.68
N ALA A 52 18.60 5.58 -14.55
CA ALA A 52 18.89 4.39 -15.33
C ALA A 52 18.65 4.61 -16.83
N ASP A 53 17.67 5.43 -17.22
CA ASP A 53 17.42 5.82 -18.61
C ASP A 53 18.61 6.57 -19.20
N ASP A 54 19.10 7.59 -18.52
CA ASP A 54 20.19 8.43 -18.99
C ASP A 54 21.49 7.63 -19.14
N GLU A 55 21.87 6.87 -18.12
CA GLU A 55 23.10 6.08 -18.12
C GLU A 55 23.06 4.96 -19.17
N THR A 56 21.96 4.23 -19.26
CA THR A 56 21.82 3.15 -20.26
C THR A 56 21.75 3.69 -21.67
N GLY A 57 21.07 4.82 -21.87
CA GLY A 57 21.03 5.53 -23.16
C GLY A 57 22.44 5.97 -23.61
N ALA A 58 23.27 6.46 -22.69
CA ALA A 58 24.66 6.81 -22.96
C ALA A 58 25.50 5.58 -23.38
N VAL A 59 25.35 4.47 -22.65
CA VAL A 59 26.04 3.21 -22.97
C VAL A 59 25.62 2.70 -24.35
N VAL A 60 24.33 2.64 -24.65
CA VAL A 60 23.83 2.20 -25.98
C VAL A 60 24.41 3.04 -27.09
N LYS A 61 24.44 4.39 -26.93
CA LYS A 61 25.04 5.31 -27.91
C LYS A 61 26.54 5.12 -28.06
N ALA A 62 27.27 4.89 -26.96
CA ALA A 62 28.71 4.70 -26.99
C ALA A 62 29.12 3.43 -27.76
N PHE A 63 28.31 2.38 -27.68
CA PHE A 63 28.57 1.11 -28.39
C PHE A 63 27.84 0.98 -29.74
N ALA A 64 27.03 1.96 -30.15
CA ALA A 64 26.47 2.06 -31.47
C ALA A 64 27.56 2.54 -32.45
N ALA A 65 28.01 1.68 -33.38
CA ALA A 65 28.99 2.09 -34.34
C ALA A 65 28.42 3.12 -35.31
N LYS A 66 29.25 4.11 -35.65
CA LYS A 66 28.89 5.15 -36.63
C LYS A 66 28.81 4.65 -38.07
N ASP A 67 29.35 3.46 -38.34
CA ASP A 67 29.38 2.79 -39.63
C ASP A 67 28.29 1.75 -39.86
N GLY A 68 27.34 1.64 -38.91
CA GLY A 68 26.25 0.65 -38.96
C GLY A 68 26.62 -0.76 -38.53
N HIS A 69 27.86 -1.02 -38.09
CA HIS A 69 28.35 -2.30 -37.59
C HIS A 69 28.49 -2.27 -36.06
N GLY A 70 27.45 -1.75 -35.36
CA GLY A 70 27.41 -1.72 -33.91
C GLY A 70 27.50 -3.12 -33.28
N TRP A 71 27.94 -3.15 -32.03
CA TRP A 71 27.95 -4.41 -31.28
C TRP A 71 26.52 -4.95 -31.12
N LEU A 72 26.33 -6.24 -31.38
CA LEU A 72 25.05 -6.93 -31.17
C LEU A 72 24.52 -6.76 -29.75
N THR A 73 25.43 -6.60 -28.78
CA THR A 73 25.12 -6.32 -27.39
C THR A 73 24.46 -4.96 -27.18
N SER A 74 24.80 -3.93 -27.96
CA SER A 74 24.15 -2.61 -27.90
C SER A 74 22.63 -2.71 -28.16
N GLY A 75 22.25 -3.46 -29.19
CA GLY A 75 20.83 -3.70 -29.49
C GLY A 75 20.12 -4.52 -28.41
N ALA A 76 20.81 -5.50 -27.81
CA ALA A 76 20.26 -6.29 -26.71
C ALA A 76 20.05 -5.44 -25.43
N VAL A 77 21.04 -4.60 -25.10
CA VAL A 77 20.93 -3.65 -23.98
C VAL A 77 19.78 -2.67 -24.19
N GLY A 78 19.67 -2.11 -25.40
CA GLY A 78 18.56 -1.19 -25.73
C GLY A 78 17.19 -1.84 -25.57
N LYS A 79 17.01 -3.10 -26.03
CA LYS A 79 15.76 -3.84 -25.85
C LYS A 79 15.47 -4.15 -24.38
N ALA A 80 16.48 -4.60 -23.64
CA ALA A 80 16.33 -4.86 -22.20
C ALA A 80 15.93 -3.59 -21.45
N HIS A 81 16.50 -2.46 -21.81
CA HIS A 81 16.19 -1.18 -21.24
C HIS A 81 14.74 -0.74 -21.52
N THR A 82 14.25 -0.94 -22.75
CA THR A 82 12.84 -0.68 -23.08
C THR A 82 11.90 -1.50 -22.18
N VAL A 83 12.14 -2.82 -22.08
CA VAL A 83 11.33 -3.70 -21.21
C VAL A 83 11.39 -3.27 -19.75
N TRP A 84 12.57 -2.88 -19.28
CA TRP A 84 12.75 -2.38 -17.92
C TRP A 84 11.93 -1.09 -17.68
N GLY A 85 11.92 -0.14 -18.62
CA GLY A 85 11.12 1.07 -18.57
C GLY A 85 9.61 0.78 -18.46
N GLU A 86 9.11 -0.20 -19.22
CA GLU A 86 7.72 -0.65 -19.13
C GLU A 86 7.40 -1.25 -17.75
N GLN A 87 8.34 -2.03 -17.20
CA GLN A 87 8.19 -2.61 -15.84
C GLN A 87 8.20 -1.52 -14.76
N MET A 88 9.07 -0.52 -14.88
CA MET A 88 9.11 0.62 -13.97
C MET A 88 7.80 1.42 -14.02
N GLN A 89 7.27 1.69 -15.19
CA GLN A 89 5.97 2.36 -15.32
C GLN A 89 4.85 1.53 -14.71
N SER A 90 4.87 0.22 -14.91
CA SER A 90 3.89 -0.69 -14.28
C SER A 90 3.98 -0.66 -12.75
N LEU A 91 5.20 -0.61 -12.19
CA LEU A 91 5.41 -0.48 -10.75
C LEU A 91 4.85 0.84 -10.20
N VAL A 92 5.14 1.95 -10.84
CA VAL A 92 4.60 3.27 -10.45
C VAL A 92 3.07 3.25 -10.47
N ASN A 93 2.48 2.67 -11.51
CA ASN A 93 1.01 2.57 -11.61
C ASN A 93 0.41 1.71 -10.48
N LYS A 94 1.09 0.63 -10.07
CA LYS A 94 0.66 -0.20 -8.94
C LYS A 94 0.76 0.56 -7.61
N LEU A 95 1.87 1.27 -7.37
CA LEU A 95 2.04 2.09 -6.17
C LEU A 95 0.95 3.16 -6.04
N SER A 96 0.61 3.82 -7.16
CA SER A 96 -0.48 4.81 -7.20
C SER A 96 -1.85 4.16 -6.97
N GLY A 97 -2.06 2.94 -7.47
CA GLY A 97 -3.25 2.14 -7.18
C GLY A 97 -3.37 1.78 -5.69
N ASP A 98 -2.28 1.35 -5.08
CA ASP A 98 -2.22 1.01 -3.65
C ASP A 98 -2.45 2.24 -2.76
N GLU A 99 -1.88 3.39 -3.12
CA GLU A 99 -2.15 4.67 -2.46
C GLU A 99 -3.65 5.00 -2.49
N SER A 100 -4.27 4.91 -3.67
CA SER A 100 -5.69 5.17 -3.86
C SER A 100 -6.56 4.20 -3.06
N ALA A 101 -6.19 2.91 -3.01
CA ALA A 101 -6.89 1.90 -2.22
C ALA A 101 -6.81 2.19 -0.72
N LEU A 102 -5.64 2.61 -0.21
CA LEU A 102 -5.47 3.01 1.19
C LEU A 102 -6.36 4.20 1.56
N ARG A 103 -6.43 5.22 0.72
CA ARG A 103 -7.28 6.41 0.93
C ARG A 103 -8.76 6.05 0.89
N ASN A 104 -9.19 5.25 -0.07
CA ASN A 104 -10.58 4.82 -0.21
C ASN A 104 -11.02 3.94 0.97
N ASN A 105 -10.20 2.99 1.39
CA ASN A 105 -10.48 2.17 2.57
C ASN A 105 -10.62 3.02 3.84
N ASN A 106 -9.80 4.05 3.99
CA ASN A 106 -9.92 4.96 5.10
C ASN A 106 -11.27 5.70 5.09
N THR A 107 -11.69 6.21 3.93
CA THR A 107 -12.97 6.90 3.77
C THR A 107 -14.17 6.00 4.06
N LEU A 108 -14.14 4.75 3.56
CA LEU A 108 -15.21 3.78 3.77
C LEU A 108 -15.35 3.41 5.26
N LEU A 109 -14.25 3.18 5.96
CA LEU A 109 -14.26 2.85 7.39
C LEU A 109 -14.78 4.01 8.22
N MET A 110 -14.35 5.24 7.95
CA MET A 110 -14.88 6.42 8.63
C MET A 110 -16.38 6.60 8.37
N GLY A 111 -16.85 6.40 7.14
CA GLY A 111 -18.27 6.47 6.80
C GLY A 111 -19.10 5.41 7.52
N THR A 112 -18.59 4.21 7.67
CA THR A 112 -19.26 3.12 8.40
C THR A 112 -19.34 3.42 9.89
N ASP A 113 -18.26 3.93 10.50
CA ASP A 113 -18.24 4.28 11.92
C ASP A 113 -19.23 5.41 12.25
N PHE A 114 -19.34 6.42 11.39
CA PHE A 114 -20.35 7.46 11.53
C PHE A 114 -21.76 6.90 11.42
N GLY A 115 -22.02 6.00 10.45
CA GLY A 115 -23.33 5.37 10.26
C GLY A 115 -23.75 4.51 11.46
N VAL A 116 -22.82 3.74 12.02
CA VAL A 116 -23.07 2.92 13.23
C VAL A 116 -23.31 3.81 14.45
N SER A 117 -22.50 4.87 14.64
CA SER A 117 -22.66 5.81 15.74
C SER A 117 -24.01 6.54 15.68
N ASP A 118 -24.46 6.97 14.50
CA ASP A 118 -25.74 7.62 14.31
C ASP A 118 -26.91 6.66 14.55
N SER A 119 -26.80 5.42 14.11
CA SER A 119 -27.78 4.36 14.37
C SER A 119 -27.86 4.02 15.86
N ALA A 120 -26.72 3.93 16.55
CA ALA A 120 -26.68 3.70 17.99
C ALA A 120 -27.33 4.83 18.80
N ARG A 121 -27.12 6.09 18.38
CA ARG A 121 -27.77 7.24 18.98
C ARG A 121 -29.29 7.22 18.78
N LYS A 122 -29.79 6.79 17.62
CA LYS A 122 -31.22 6.64 17.34
C LYS A 122 -31.86 5.57 18.21
N VAL A 123 -31.18 4.45 18.46
CA VAL A 123 -31.65 3.39 19.38
C VAL A 123 -31.71 3.93 20.82
N SER A 124 -30.74 4.72 21.26
CA SER A 124 -30.72 5.32 22.59
C SER A 124 -31.86 6.33 22.83
N VAL A 125 -32.39 6.96 21.78
CA VAL A 125 -33.56 7.85 21.90
C VAL A 125 -34.85 7.07 22.18
N PHE A 126 -34.97 5.81 21.75
CA PHE A 126 -36.09 4.94 22.09
C PHE A 126 -36.08 4.51 23.56
N ASP A 127 -34.95 4.42 24.20
CA ASP A 127 -34.81 4.08 25.63
C ASP A 127 -35.34 5.20 26.55
N ALA A 128 -35.29 6.45 26.06
CA ALA A 128 -35.84 7.62 26.77
C ALA A 128 -37.39 7.65 26.76
N TYR A 129 -38.03 6.80 25.95
CA TYR A 129 -39.50 6.70 25.85
C TYR A 129 -40.06 5.43 26.51
N SER A 130 -39.25 4.64 27.19
CA SER A 130 -39.75 3.52 27.99
C SER A 130 -40.43 4.07 29.24
N PRO A 131 -41.76 3.94 29.40
CA PRO A 131 -42.43 4.35 30.60
C PRO A 131 -41.88 3.60 31.80
N PRO A 132 -41.70 4.23 32.97
CA PRO A 132 -41.25 3.54 34.15
C PRO A 132 -42.18 2.38 34.49
N PRO A 133 -41.68 1.20 34.92
CA PRO A 133 -42.51 0.08 35.28
C PRO A 133 -43.41 0.47 36.44
N GLY A 134 -44.72 0.45 36.19
CA GLY A 134 -45.85 0.42 37.03
C GLY A 134 -45.84 1.11 38.41
N GLN A 135 -46.61 2.19 38.52
CA GLN A 135 -47.28 2.47 39.80
C GLN A 135 -48.64 1.77 39.79
#